data_32e9379015cce94a97f55d0a31540125
#
_entry.id   32e9379015cce94a97f55d0a31540125
#
_cell.length_a   1.000
_cell.length_b   1.000
_cell.length_c   1.000
_cell.angle_alpha   90.00
_cell.angle_beta   90.00
_cell.angle_gamma   90.00
#
_symmetry.space_group_name_H-M   'P 1'
#
loop_
_entity.id
_entity.type
_entity.pdbx_description
1 polymer ?
#
loop_
_entity_poly.entity_id
_entity_poly.type
_entity_poly.pdbx_seq_one_letter_code
_entity_poly.pdbx_strand_id
1 'polypeptide(L)'
;MLTVPGVYSPQHDTHLLMRAVARENITSGTRLLELGTGSGALAVHAARLGARVTAIDISHRAVLCARVNAALHRSRITVRYRDLSALDASRYDMVISNPPYVPAPAARPPLRGRARAWDGGPDGRAVVDRVCATAATVLRPGGTLLMVHSEMCGVQTTIDVLARAHLDAEVVDRGLVPLGPVLHSRLPWLRDQGLMNHTEQDKEELVVIRARQI
;
A
#
# COMPACT_ATOMS: atom_id res chain seq x y z
N MET A 1 3.07 -0.93 -17.82
CA MET A 1 3.01 -2.07 -16.87
C MET A 1 2.02 -3.09 -17.39
N LEU A 2 2.41 -4.36 -17.46
CA LEU A 2 1.47 -5.46 -17.71
C LEU A 2 0.69 -5.74 -16.42
N THR A 3 -0.58 -6.11 -16.57
CA THR A 3 -1.43 -6.57 -15.46
C THR A 3 -2.19 -7.82 -15.92
N VAL A 4 -2.46 -8.73 -14.99
CA VAL A 4 -3.22 -9.95 -15.25
C VAL A 4 -4.46 -9.98 -14.34
N PRO A 5 -5.53 -10.69 -14.73
CA PRO A 5 -6.73 -10.79 -13.90
C PRO A 5 -6.43 -11.22 -12.46
N GLY A 6 -6.90 -10.44 -11.48
CA GLY A 6 -6.67 -10.67 -10.05
C GLY A 6 -5.39 -10.03 -9.50
N VAL A 7 -4.65 -9.27 -10.30
CA VAL A 7 -3.56 -8.39 -9.87
C VAL A 7 -4.02 -6.94 -10.00
N TYR A 8 -3.75 -6.13 -8.98
CA TYR A 8 -4.12 -4.72 -8.97
C TYR A 8 -3.40 -3.97 -10.09
N SER A 9 -4.18 -3.21 -10.87
CA SER A 9 -3.64 -2.30 -11.90
C SER A 9 -3.33 -0.95 -11.25
N PRO A 10 -2.18 -0.32 -11.53
CA PRO A 10 -1.87 1.00 -11.01
C PRO A 10 -2.96 2.03 -11.36
N GLN A 11 -3.43 2.76 -10.35
CA GLN A 11 -4.45 3.79 -10.46
C GLN A 11 -3.99 5.07 -9.75
N HIS A 12 -4.92 5.95 -9.38
CA HIS A 12 -4.65 7.24 -8.73
C HIS A 12 -3.84 7.10 -7.43
N ASP A 13 -4.17 6.12 -6.61
CA ASP A 13 -3.47 5.77 -5.37
C ASP A 13 -1.99 5.44 -5.60
N THR A 14 -1.73 4.59 -6.59
CA THR A 14 -0.36 4.21 -6.97
C THR A 14 0.43 5.43 -7.44
N HIS A 15 -0.17 6.31 -8.24
CA HIS A 15 0.49 7.52 -8.72
C HIS A 15 0.71 8.54 -7.58
N LEU A 16 -0.24 8.66 -6.65
CA LEU A 16 -0.10 9.51 -5.48
C LEU A 16 1.10 9.05 -4.62
N LEU A 17 1.19 7.75 -4.35
CA LEU A 17 2.31 7.19 -3.60
C LEU A 17 3.65 7.32 -4.36
N MET A 18 3.67 7.12 -5.69
CA MET A 18 4.88 7.35 -6.51
C MET A 18 5.42 8.78 -6.37
N ARG A 19 4.53 9.78 -6.33
CA ARG A 19 4.93 11.18 -6.11
C ARG A 19 5.58 11.38 -4.75
N ALA A 20 5.01 10.77 -3.70
CA ALA A 20 5.58 10.85 -2.36
C ALA A 20 6.95 10.16 -2.30
N VAL A 21 7.07 8.97 -2.86
CA VAL A 21 8.34 8.22 -2.95
C VAL A 21 9.42 9.02 -3.69
N ALA A 22 9.05 9.73 -4.76
CA ALA A 22 10.00 10.55 -5.53
C ALA A 22 10.51 11.79 -4.77
N ARG A 23 9.83 12.22 -3.71
CA ARG A 23 10.26 13.32 -2.83
C ARG A 23 11.23 12.87 -1.74
N GLU A 24 11.37 11.56 -1.53
CA GLU A 24 12.32 11.02 -0.55
C GLU A 24 13.75 11.00 -1.13
N ASN A 25 14.73 11.12 -0.24
CA ASN A 25 16.15 11.08 -0.63
C ASN A 25 16.61 9.64 -0.89
N ILE A 26 16.21 9.07 -2.02
CA ILE A 26 16.56 7.72 -2.44
C ILE A 26 17.92 7.72 -3.14
N THR A 27 18.80 6.82 -2.69
CA THR A 27 20.15 6.63 -3.26
C THR A 27 20.38 5.16 -3.62
N SER A 28 21.49 4.85 -4.29
CA SER A 28 21.92 3.48 -4.61
C SER A 28 22.21 2.62 -3.37
N GLY A 29 22.35 3.23 -2.20
CA GLY A 29 22.47 2.56 -0.90
C GLY A 29 21.14 2.24 -0.25
N THR A 30 20.04 2.91 -0.65
CA THR A 30 18.72 2.77 -0.02
C THR A 30 18.15 1.36 -0.20
N ARG A 31 18.00 0.62 0.91
CA ARG A 31 17.34 -0.69 0.95
C ARG A 31 15.85 -0.48 1.15
N LEU A 32 15.07 -0.75 0.10
CA LEU A 32 13.64 -0.53 0.09
C LEU A 32 12.88 -1.85 0.05
N LEU A 33 11.85 -1.97 0.90
CA LEU A 33 10.89 -3.08 0.91
C LEU A 33 9.52 -2.59 0.46
N GLU A 34 8.97 -3.22 -0.58
CA GLU A 34 7.58 -3.03 -0.97
C GLU A 34 6.72 -4.17 -0.44
N LEU A 35 5.66 -3.82 0.28
CA LEU A 35 4.69 -4.75 0.86
C LEU A 35 3.43 -4.78 -0.01
N GLY A 36 3.08 -5.96 -0.56
CA GLY A 36 1.94 -6.12 -1.46
C GLY A 36 2.20 -5.55 -2.85
N THR A 37 3.25 -6.04 -3.54
CA THR A 37 3.76 -5.41 -4.78
C THR A 37 2.78 -5.42 -5.96
N GLY A 38 1.80 -6.32 -5.98
CA GLY A 38 0.84 -6.41 -7.08
C GLY A 38 1.52 -6.56 -8.44
N SER A 39 1.34 -5.58 -9.32
CA SER A 39 1.99 -5.54 -10.63
C SER A 39 3.48 -5.19 -10.60
N GLY A 40 4.03 -4.75 -9.47
CA GLY A 40 5.41 -4.29 -9.33
C GLY A 40 5.65 -2.83 -9.75
N ALA A 41 4.59 -2.05 -9.92
CA ALA A 41 4.69 -0.68 -10.42
C ALA A 41 5.51 0.24 -9.50
N LEU A 42 5.23 0.19 -8.20
CA LEU A 42 5.97 0.96 -7.19
C LEU A 42 7.42 0.48 -7.06
N ALA A 43 7.64 -0.85 -7.08
CA ALA A 43 8.99 -1.44 -7.07
C ALA A 43 9.83 -0.96 -8.25
N VAL A 44 9.26 -0.98 -9.46
CA VAL A 44 9.95 -0.48 -10.69
C VAL A 44 10.23 1.01 -10.56
N HIS A 45 9.28 1.80 -10.05
CA HIS A 45 9.48 3.23 -9.82
C HIS A 45 10.61 3.49 -8.84
N ALA A 46 10.61 2.84 -7.67
CA ALA A 46 11.64 2.99 -6.65
C ALA A 46 13.05 2.54 -7.15
N ALA A 47 13.10 1.45 -7.91
CA ALA A 47 14.35 0.97 -8.50
C ALA A 47 14.93 1.96 -9.53
N ARG A 48 14.09 2.67 -10.29
CA ARG A 48 14.50 3.75 -11.20
C ARG A 48 15.05 4.98 -10.49
N LEU A 49 14.58 5.24 -9.26
CA LEU A 49 15.14 6.28 -8.39
C LEU A 49 16.48 5.86 -7.75
N GLY A 50 16.89 4.60 -7.92
CA GLY A 50 18.18 4.09 -7.46
C GLY A 50 18.12 3.11 -6.28
N ALA A 51 16.95 2.87 -5.68
CA ALA A 51 16.82 1.97 -4.53
C ALA A 51 17.19 0.52 -4.86
N ARG A 52 17.70 -0.20 -3.86
CA ARG A 52 17.81 -1.67 -3.85
C ARG A 52 16.51 -2.26 -3.35
N VAL A 53 15.63 -2.66 -4.29
CA VAL A 53 14.25 -3.03 -3.98
C VAL A 53 14.11 -4.52 -3.74
N THR A 54 13.50 -4.87 -2.59
CA THR A 54 12.86 -6.15 -2.33
C THR A 54 11.35 -5.92 -2.37
N ALA A 55 10.63 -6.70 -3.17
CA ALA A 55 9.18 -6.61 -3.30
C ALA A 55 8.55 -7.95 -2.91
N ILE A 56 7.51 -7.92 -2.09
CA ILE A 56 6.83 -9.14 -1.66
C ILE A 56 5.34 -9.09 -1.96
N ASP A 57 4.78 -10.26 -2.21
CA ASP A 57 3.33 -10.47 -2.32
C ASP A 57 2.96 -11.89 -1.90
N ILE A 58 1.75 -12.06 -1.39
CA ILE A 58 1.16 -13.34 -1.00
C ILE A 58 0.41 -14.01 -2.18
N SER A 59 0.36 -13.36 -3.35
CA SER A 59 -0.22 -13.88 -4.59
C SER A 59 0.88 -14.32 -5.56
N HIS A 60 0.90 -15.60 -5.92
CA HIS A 60 1.80 -16.10 -6.96
C HIS A 60 1.63 -15.36 -8.30
N ARG A 61 0.38 -14.97 -8.65
CA ARG A 61 0.10 -14.20 -9.87
C ARG A 61 0.73 -12.80 -9.81
N ALA A 62 0.65 -12.13 -8.66
CA ALA A 62 1.29 -10.83 -8.45
C ALA A 62 2.81 -10.96 -8.54
N VAL A 63 3.40 -11.94 -7.86
CA VAL A 63 4.85 -12.20 -7.93
C VAL A 63 5.32 -12.44 -9.36
N LEU A 64 4.61 -13.27 -10.13
CA LEU A 64 4.95 -13.51 -11.54
C LEU A 64 4.81 -12.22 -12.36
N CYS A 65 3.70 -11.50 -12.21
CA CYS A 65 3.45 -10.23 -12.88
C CYS A 65 4.55 -9.20 -12.60
N ALA A 66 4.91 -9.02 -11.32
CA ALA A 66 5.96 -8.11 -10.90
C ALA A 66 7.34 -8.49 -11.46
N ARG A 67 7.68 -9.79 -11.50
CA ARG A 67 8.94 -10.27 -12.12
C ARG A 67 9.00 -9.98 -13.62
N VAL A 68 7.90 -10.23 -14.34
CA VAL A 68 7.82 -9.94 -15.79
C VAL A 68 7.98 -8.43 -16.01
N ASN A 69 7.26 -7.61 -15.24
CA ASN A 69 7.37 -6.16 -15.34
C ASN A 69 8.77 -5.64 -14.97
N ALA A 70 9.41 -6.19 -13.94
CA ALA A 70 10.79 -5.84 -13.59
C ALA A 70 11.75 -6.14 -14.77
N ALA A 71 11.62 -7.29 -15.42
CA ALA A 71 12.42 -7.65 -16.58
C ALA A 71 12.17 -6.73 -17.78
N LEU A 72 10.90 -6.46 -18.12
CA LEU A 72 10.51 -5.56 -19.22
C LEU A 72 11.04 -4.14 -19.02
N HIS A 73 11.09 -3.68 -17.78
CA HIS A 73 11.60 -2.35 -17.42
C HIS A 73 13.10 -2.34 -17.10
N ARG A 74 13.80 -3.47 -17.26
CA ARG A 74 15.24 -3.64 -16.95
C ARG A 74 15.59 -3.20 -15.54
N SER A 75 14.65 -3.36 -14.59
CA SER A 75 14.82 -2.95 -13.19
C SER A 75 15.30 -4.14 -12.35
N ARG A 76 16.40 -3.94 -11.60
CA ARG A 76 16.95 -4.97 -10.69
C ARG A 76 16.15 -4.99 -9.38
N ILE A 77 15.14 -5.85 -9.30
CA ILE A 77 14.23 -6.00 -8.17
C ILE A 77 14.24 -7.46 -7.72
N THR A 78 14.36 -7.70 -6.41
CA THR A 78 14.16 -9.01 -5.82
C THR A 78 12.70 -9.21 -5.48
N VAL A 79 11.95 -10.00 -6.27
CA VAL A 79 10.53 -10.28 -6.03
C VAL A 79 10.34 -11.64 -5.39
N ARG A 80 9.67 -11.70 -4.22
CA ARG A 80 9.45 -12.93 -3.44
C ARG A 80 7.97 -13.15 -3.13
N TYR A 81 7.56 -14.43 -3.16
CA TYR A 81 6.30 -14.87 -2.57
C TYR A 81 6.49 -14.96 -1.06
N ARG A 82 5.83 -14.09 -0.29
CA ARG A 82 5.93 -14.06 1.16
C ARG A 82 4.73 -13.35 1.79
N ASP A 83 4.26 -13.86 2.94
CA ASP A 83 3.29 -13.15 3.77
C ASP A 83 4.00 -12.08 4.62
N LEU A 84 3.27 -11.02 4.98
CA LEU A 84 3.75 -9.92 5.81
C LEU A 84 4.23 -10.42 7.19
N SER A 85 3.53 -11.42 7.76
CA SER A 85 3.86 -11.98 9.07
C SER A 85 5.11 -12.86 9.08
N ALA A 86 5.64 -13.23 7.91
CA ALA A 86 6.81 -14.11 7.78
C ALA A 86 8.12 -13.33 7.53
N LEU A 87 8.11 -12.01 7.73
CA LEU A 87 9.30 -11.19 7.58
C LEU A 87 10.11 -11.18 8.87
N ASP A 88 11.38 -11.51 8.72
CA ASP A 88 12.36 -11.36 9.79
C ASP A 88 12.66 -9.88 10.04
N ALA A 89 13.18 -9.56 11.22
CA ALA A 89 13.66 -8.24 11.58
C ALA A 89 14.83 -7.82 10.65
N SER A 90 14.49 -7.36 9.47
CA SER A 90 15.43 -6.89 8.46
C SER A 90 15.47 -5.37 8.55
N ARG A 91 16.67 -4.80 8.48
CA ARG A 91 16.84 -3.36 8.62
C ARG A 91 16.74 -2.68 7.25
N TYR A 92 15.52 -2.32 6.86
CA TYR A 92 15.27 -1.53 5.66
C TYR A 92 15.33 -0.03 5.98
N ASP A 93 15.82 0.74 5.02
CA ASP A 93 15.82 2.21 5.10
C ASP A 93 14.43 2.77 4.81
N MET A 94 13.68 2.07 3.94
CA MET A 94 12.35 2.49 3.52
C MET A 94 11.43 1.28 3.33
N VAL A 95 10.18 1.43 3.75
CA VAL A 95 9.06 0.55 3.44
C VAL A 95 8.03 1.33 2.65
N ILE A 96 7.51 0.77 1.57
CA ILE A 96 6.40 1.34 0.82
C ILE A 96 5.27 0.33 0.70
N SER A 97 4.01 0.80 0.71
CA SER A 97 2.84 -0.06 0.53
C SER A 97 1.64 0.68 -0.04
N ASN A 98 0.99 0.06 -1.01
CA ASN A 98 -0.39 0.33 -1.40
C ASN A 98 -1.21 -0.92 -1.04
N PRO A 99 -1.65 -1.06 0.22
CA PRO A 99 -2.34 -2.26 0.68
C PRO A 99 -3.79 -2.28 0.20
N PRO A 100 -4.46 -3.45 0.17
CA PRO A 100 -5.91 -3.51 0.07
C PRO A 100 -6.56 -2.72 1.23
N TYR A 101 -7.28 -1.65 0.91
CA TYR A 101 -7.89 -0.73 1.88
C TYR A 101 -9.38 -0.45 1.60
N VAL A 102 -9.96 -1.04 0.55
CA VAL A 102 -11.38 -0.78 0.23
C VAL A 102 -12.28 -1.44 1.25
N PRO A 103 -13.17 -0.69 1.94
CA PRO A 103 -14.13 -1.27 2.87
C PRO A 103 -15.07 -2.27 2.18
N ALA A 104 -15.38 -3.36 2.86
CA ALA A 104 -16.19 -4.46 2.33
C ALA A 104 -17.11 -5.04 3.40
N PRO A 105 -18.33 -5.50 3.05
CA PRO A 105 -19.29 -6.09 4.00
C PRO A 105 -18.77 -7.36 4.69
N ALA A 106 -17.79 -8.05 4.09
CA ALA A 106 -17.22 -9.25 4.66
C ALA A 106 -16.37 -8.94 5.91
N ALA A 107 -16.58 -9.68 7.00
CA ALA A 107 -15.85 -9.50 8.27
C ALA A 107 -14.33 -9.67 8.14
N ARG A 108 -13.85 -10.35 7.09
CA ARG A 108 -12.42 -10.56 6.82
C ARG A 108 -12.14 -10.42 5.33
N PRO A 109 -10.96 -9.90 4.94
CA PRO A 109 -10.54 -9.90 3.55
C PRO A 109 -10.53 -11.31 2.95
N PRO A 110 -10.88 -11.47 1.66
CA PRO A 110 -10.91 -12.78 1.03
C PRO A 110 -9.50 -13.37 0.89
N LEU A 111 -9.37 -14.66 1.20
CA LEU A 111 -8.09 -15.38 1.07
C LEU A 111 -7.72 -15.66 -0.39
N ARG A 112 -8.71 -15.69 -1.30
CA ARG A 112 -8.55 -16.00 -2.73
C ARG A 112 -9.46 -15.13 -3.58
N GLY A 113 -9.23 -15.12 -4.89
CA GLY A 113 -10.03 -14.35 -5.84
C GLY A 113 -9.55 -12.93 -6.07
N ARG A 114 -10.26 -12.22 -6.94
CA ARG A 114 -9.86 -10.88 -7.41
C ARG A 114 -9.99 -9.83 -6.29
N ALA A 115 -11.02 -9.93 -5.47
CA ALA A 115 -11.34 -8.98 -4.41
C ALA A 115 -10.22 -8.85 -3.35
N ARG A 116 -9.37 -9.88 -3.21
CA ARG A 116 -8.18 -9.82 -2.36
C ARG A 116 -7.22 -8.69 -2.72
N ALA A 117 -7.25 -8.21 -3.95
CA ALA A 117 -6.36 -7.14 -4.41
C ALA A 117 -6.80 -5.74 -3.92
N TRP A 118 -8.03 -5.61 -3.33
CA TRP A 118 -8.55 -4.32 -2.87
C TRP A 118 -9.36 -4.37 -1.57
N ASP A 119 -9.98 -5.51 -1.18
CA ASP A 119 -10.81 -5.59 0.03
C ASP A 119 -9.94 -5.55 1.29
N GLY A 120 -10.21 -4.56 2.13
CA GLY A 120 -9.55 -4.31 3.42
C GLY A 120 -10.36 -4.72 4.65
N GLY A 121 -11.50 -5.42 4.49
CA GLY A 121 -12.43 -5.72 5.60
C GLY A 121 -13.45 -4.60 5.85
N PRO A 122 -14.25 -4.65 6.92
CA PRO A 122 -15.40 -3.76 7.12
C PRO A 122 -15.04 -2.27 7.16
N ASP A 123 -13.91 -1.93 7.73
CA ASP A 123 -13.38 -0.57 7.87
C ASP A 123 -12.18 -0.28 6.94
N GLY A 124 -11.85 -1.21 6.05
CA GLY A 124 -10.69 -1.09 5.16
C GLY A 124 -9.33 -1.31 5.83
N ARG A 125 -9.27 -1.60 7.14
CA ARG A 125 -8.04 -1.57 7.93
C ARG A 125 -7.29 -2.89 8.04
N ALA A 126 -7.90 -4.01 7.72
CA ALA A 126 -7.33 -5.33 8.02
C ALA A 126 -5.91 -5.56 7.46
N VAL A 127 -5.55 -4.95 6.32
CA VAL A 127 -4.20 -5.03 5.75
C VAL A 127 -3.37 -3.80 6.10
N VAL A 128 -3.98 -2.62 6.21
CA VAL A 128 -3.34 -1.37 6.66
C VAL A 128 -2.65 -1.58 8.01
N ASP A 129 -3.37 -2.14 9.01
CA ASP A 129 -2.81 -2.39 10.35
C ASP A 129 -1.67 -3.41 10.34
N ARG A 130 -1.76 -4.43 9.49
CA ARG A 130 -0.66 -5.39 9.29
C ARG A 130 0.57 -4.74 8.67
N VAL A 131 0.39 -3.81 7.74
CA VAL A 131 1.51 -3.03 7.16
C VAL A 131 2.16 -2.17 8.23
N CYS A 132 1.37 -1.47 9.06
CA CYS A 132 1.91 -0.67 10.18
C CYS A 132 2.76 -1.52 11.13
N ALA A 133 2.23 -2.66 11.58
CA ALA A 133 2.94 -3.58 12.47
C ALA A 133 4.22 -4.16 11.83
N THR A 134 4.14 -4.53 10.54
CA THR A 134 5.30 -5.05 9.79
C THR A 134 6.38 -3.98 9.64
N ALA A 135 6.00 -2.75 9.28
CA ALA A 135 6.94 -1.65 9.11
C ALA A 135 7.73 -1.37 10.39
N ALA A 136 7.06 -1.36 11.56
CA ALA A 136 7.72 -1.21 12.85
C ALA A 136 8.78 -2.29 13.14
N THR A 137 8.58 -3.50 12.62
CA THR A 137 9.52 -4.63 12.83
C THR A 137 10.70 -4.59 11.88
N VAL A 138 10.49 -4.18 10.61
CA VAL A 138 11.49 -4.34 9.56
C VAL A 138 12.29 -3.05 9.28
N LEU A 139 11.79 -1.88 9.69
CA LEU A 139 12.51 -0.62 9.56
C LEU A 139 13.69 -0.57 10.52
N ARG A 140 14.80 0.01 10.06
CA ARG A 140 15.89 0.41 10.96
C ARG A 140 15.54 1.69 11.72
N PRO A 141 16.21 2.02 12.83
CA PRO A 141 16.10 3.36 13.44
C PRO A 141 16.32 4.47 12.39
N GLY A 142 15.43 5.44 12.36
CA GLY A 142 15.40 6.51 11.37
C GLY A 142 14.89 6.11 9.98
N GLY A 143 14.48 4.84 9.77
CA GLY A 143 13.87 4.37 8.52
C GLY A 143 12.44 4.90 8.35
N THR A 144 11.94 4.92 7.12
CA THR A 144 10.67 5.57 6.75
C THR A 144 9.69 4.58 6.13
N LEU A 145 8.44 4.62 6.59
CA LEU A 145 7.27 4.04 5.91
C LEU A 145 6.60 5.11 5.05
N LEU A 146 6.24 4.77 3.81
CA LEU A 146 5.25 5.50 3.02
C LEU A 146 4.12 4.55 2.64
N MET A 147 2.90 4.89 3.01
CA MET A 147 1.72 4.08 2.74
C MET A 147 0.57 4.95 2.25
N VAL A 148 -0.14 4.49 1.21
CA VAL A 148 -1.37 5.13 0.75
C VAL A 148 -2.59 4.34 1.20
N HIS A 149 -3.64 5.04 1.61
CA HIS A 149 -4.98 4.46 1.81
C HIS A 149 -6.06 5.55 1.67
N SER A 150 -7.33 5.15 1.64
CA SER A 150 -8.46 6.06 1.66
C SER A 150 -8.66 6.68 3.04
N GLU A 151 -9.15 7.93 3.09
CA GLU A 151 -9.56 8.59 4.34
C GLU A 151 -10.62 7.77 5.09
N MET A 152 -11.47 7.02 4.38
CA MET A 152 -12.45 6.10 4.96
C MET A 152 -11.85 5.08 5.94
N CYS A 153 -10.54 4.78 5.83
CA CYS A 153 -9.86 3.90 6.78
C CYS A 153 -9.50 4.57 8.11
N GLY A 154 -9.78 5.86 8.27
CA GLY A 154 -9.45 6.63 9.47
C GLY A 154 -7.97 7.00 9.55
N VAL A 155 -7.63 8.18 9.04
CA VAL A 155 -6.26 8.73 9.03
C VAL A 155 -5.70 8.82 10.43
N GLN A 156 -6.46 9.39 11.36
CA GLN A 156 -6.00 9.54 12.76
C GLN A 156 -5.73 8.18 13.40
N THR A 157 -6.60 7.19 13.16
CA THR A 157 -6.39 5.83 13.66
C THR A 157 -5.08 5.23 13.15
N THR A 158 -4.71 5.49 11.89
CA THR A 158 -3.43 5.02 11.32
C THR A 158 -2.25 5.71 12.00
N ILE A 159 -2.32 7.02 12.21
CA ILE A 159 -1.30 7.80 12.94
C ILE A 159 -1.14 7.25 14.36
N ASP A 160 -2.25 7.02 15.08
CA ASP A 160 -2.22 6.51 16.44
C ASP A 160 -1.65 5.09 16.55
N VAL A 161 -1.96 4.21 15.56
CA VAL A 161 -1.38 2.85 15.49
C VAL A 161 0.13 2.92 15.30
N LEU A 162 0.59 3.78 14.39
CA LEU A 162 2.02 3.98 14.12
C LEU A 162 2.75 4.59 15.32
N ALA A 163 2.15 5.59 15.98
CA ALA A 163 2.72 6.20 17.19
C ALA A 163 2.89 5.19 18.33
N ARG A 164 1.89 4.31 18.57
CA ARG A 164 2.02 3.20 19.54
C ARG A 164 3.11 2.20 19.17
N ALA A 165 3.48 2.12 17.91
CA ALA A 165 4.58 1.27 17.42
C ALA A 165 5.92 2.03 17.32
N HIS A 166 6.05 3.20 17.98
CA HIS A 166 7.24 4.06 17.98
C HIS A 166 7.63 4.59 16.59
N LEU A 167 6.65 4.88 15.75
CA LEU A 167 6.85 5.61 14.50
C LEU A 167 6.17 6.98 14.59
N ASP A 168 6.92 8.05 14.32
CA ASP A 168 6.39 9.40 14.17
C ASP A 168 5.74 9.54 12.79
N ALA A 169 4.43 9.78 12.74
CA ALA A 169 3.61 9.69 11.54
C ALA A 169 2.87 10.98 11.21
N GLU A 170 2.85 11.32 9.93
CA GLU A 170 2.17 12.50 9.37
C GLU A 170 1.56 12.20 8.00
N VAL A 171 0.60 13.02 7.57
CA VAL A 171 0.09 13.02 6.20
C VAL A 171 0.96 13.92 5.35
N VAL A 172 1.58 13.38 4.30
CA VAL A 172 2.51 14.13 3.43
C VAL A 172 1.94 14.44 2.05
N ASP A 173 0.87 13.76 1.64
CA ASP A 173 0.17 14.06 0.37
C ASP A 173 -1.31 13.65 0.47
N ARG A 174 -2.17 14.33 -0.28
CA ARG A 174 -3.61 14.06 -0.39
C ARG A 174 -4.05 14.17 -1.84
N GLY A 175 -5.09 13.43 -2.19
CA GLY A 175 -5.69 13.50 -3.52
C GLY A 175 -7.16 13.15 -3.50
N LEU A 176 -8.00 14.06 -3.97
CA LEU A 176 -9.41 13.78 -4.20
C LEU A 176 -9.58 13.14 -5.59
N VAL A 177 -10.09 11.92 -5.64
CA VAL A 177 -10.19 11.12 -6.86
C VAL A 177 -11.62 10.60 -7.07
N PRO A 178 -12.05 10.35 -8.32
CA PRO A 178 -13.32 9.68 -8.56
C PRO A 178 -13.35 8.30 -7.91
N LEU A 179 -14.53 7.90 -7.40
CA LEU A 179 -14.73 6.55 -6.87
C LEU A 179 -14.42 5.51 -7.95
N GLY A 180 -13.61 4.52 -7.58
CA GLY A 180 -13.43 3.35 -8.40
C GLY A 180 -14.71 2.50 -8.50
N PRO A 181 -14.82 1.62 -9.53
CA PRO A 181 -16.04 0.82 -9.76
C PRO A 181 -16.49 0.00 -8.56
N VAL A 182 -15.54 -0.49 -7.75
CA VAL A 182 -15.82 -1.28 -6.54
C VAL A 182 -16.49 -0.42 -5.46
N LEU A 183 -15.93 0.75 -5.16
CA LEU A 183 -16.52 1.70 -4.20
C LEU A 183 -17.87 2.18 -4.68
N HIS A 184 -17.98 2.52 -5.97
CA HIS A 184 -19.24 2.93 -6.56
C HIS A 184 -20.33 1.86 -6.40
N SER A 185 -20.03 0.60 -6.62
CA SER A 185 -20.99 -0.51 -6.42
C SER A 185 -21.38 -0.73 -4.95
N ARG A 186 -20.58 -0.23 -4.00
CA ARG A 186 -20.78 -0.35 -2.55
C ARG A 186 -21.37 0.91 -1.91
N LEU A 187 -21.62 1.98 -2.66
CA LEU A 187 -22.08 3.27 -2.14
C LEU A 187 -23.22 3.18 -1.13
N PRO A 188 -24.34 2.45 -1.40
CA PRO A 188 -25.42 2.35 -0.42
C PRO A 188 -24.93 1.79 0.91
N TRP A 189 -24.17 0.71 0.87
CA TRP A 189 -23.62 0.07 2.07
C TRP A 189 -22.62 0.98 2.80
N LEU A 190 -21.73 1.68 2.08
CA LEU A 190 -20.76 2.62 2.67
C LEU A 190 -21.46 3.76 3.42
N ARG A 191 -22.56 4.27 2.87
CA ARG A 191 -23.38 5.30 3.50
C ARG A 191 -24.11 4.77 4.76
N ASP A 192 -24.67 3.58 4.68
CA ASP A 192 -25.31 2.91 5.83
C ASP A 192 -24.32 2.66 6.98
N GLN A 193 -23.03 2.40 6.66
CA GLN A 193 -21.98 2.24 7.66
C GLN A 193 -21.38 3.58 8.14
N GLY A 194 -21.82 4.72 7.62
CA GLY A 194 -21.26 6.04 7.97
C GLY A 194 -19.83 6.27 7.47
N LEU A 195 -19.36 5.45 6.51
CA LEU A 195 -18.01 5.58 5.92
C LEU A 195 -17.97 6.63 4.81
N MET A 196 -19.13 7.03 4.29
CA MET A 196 -19.29 8.13 3.34
C MET A 196 -20.53 8.94 3.66
N ASN A 197 -20.47 10.26 3.48
CA ASN A 197 -21.61 11.15 3.67
C ASN A 197 -22.54 11.11 2.45
N HIS A 198 -23.85 11.32 2.69
CA HIS A 198 -24.85 11.37 1.62
C HIS A 198 -24.69 12.56 0.66
N THR A 199 -24.02 13.62 1.09
CA THR A 199 -23.80 14.86 0.36
C THR A 199 -22.50 14.89 -0.45
N GLU A 200 -21.59 13.93 -0.22
CA GLU A 200 -20.33 13.85 -0.95
C GLU A 200 -20.57 13.43 -2.39
N GLN A 201 -19.97 14.18 -3.32
CA GLN A 201 -19.87 13.79 -4.72
C GLN A 201 -19.16 12.43 -4.80
N ASP A 202 -19.37 11.66 -5.88
CA ASP A 202 -18.79 10.33 -6.11
C ASP A 202 -17.25 10.35 -6.18
N LYS A 203 -16.62 10.80 -5.09
CA LYS A 203 -15.16 10.95 -4.94
C LYS A 203 -14.72 10.37 -3.60
N GLU A 204 -13.48 9.90 -3.56
CA GLU A 204 -12.78 9.52 -2.33
C GLU A 204 -11.54 10.39 -2.13
N GLU A 205 -11.20 10.64 -0.90
CA GLU A 205 -9.92 11.26 -0.56
C GLU A 205 -8.91 10.16 -0.25
N LEU A 206 -7.80 10.17 -1.01
CA LEU A 206 -6.64 9.32 -0.78
C LEU A 206 -5.61 10.12 0.02
N VAL A 207 -4.96 9.44 0.96
CA VAL A 207 -3.89 10.04 1.77
C VAL A 207 -2.62 9.21 1.69
N VAL A 208 -1.47 9.87 1.68
CA VAL A 208 -0.19 9.23 1.89
C VAL A 208 0.30 9.55 3.29
N ILE A 209 0.44 8.49 4.08
CA ILE A 209 1.03 8.54 5.43
C ILE A 209 2.52 8.29 5.29
N ARG A 210 3.32 9.20 5.85
CA ARG A 210 4.74 9.03 6.11
C ARG A 210 4.94 8.76 7.59
N ALA A 211 5.71 7.73 7.92
CA ALA A 211 6.04 7.46 9.32
C ALA A 211 7.53 7.14 9.46
N ARG A 212 8.20 7.72 10.44
CA ARG A 212 9.62 7.54 10.70
C ARG A 212 9.84 6.76 11.99
N GLN A 213 10.65 5.72 11.92
CA GLN A 213 11.05 4.94 13.11
C GLN A 213 11.94 5.81 14.01
N ILE A 214 11.51 5.96 15.26
CA ILE A 214 12.22 6.72 16.31
C ILE A 214 13.37 5.90 16.89
#